data_8935b253a223d61f39eaf600a8ec8909
#
_entry.id   8935b253a223d61f39eaf600a8ec8909
#
_cell.length_a   1.000
_cell.length_b   1.000
_cell.length_c   1.000
_cell.angle_alpha   90.00
_cell.angle_beta   90.00
_cell.angle_gamma   90.00
#
_symmetry.space_group_name_H-M   'P 1'
#
loop_
_entity.id
_entity.type
_entity.pdbx_description
1 polymer ?
#
loop_
_entity_poly.entity_id
_entity_poly.type
_entity_poly.pdbx_seq_one_letter_code
_entity_poly.pdbx_strand_id
1 'polypeptide(L)'
;TDVDYCEQNKKKAYSVHVLGTQNLCKIAKKLNCKIIYISTDFVFSGNCINNKEDDVPKPLNYFGKTKLEAENEIKKLDNHLILRTNVLYGFETSNSIKSRSNYTKSMNFVLWVLSKLNKNEQIRIVNDQFSNPTLVDNLVNIIYDCIEKNLTGIYHATDLNCINRYEFTKKITKVFGYDKNLITSVSSNDFNQFAKRPLLTCLDCSKIIKEGIKIHEMDSSLNRLYEQIKKLEPELISNSKNIF
;
A
#
# COMPACT_ATOMS: atom_id res chain seq x y z
N THR A 1 7.14 -2.59 -3.41
CA THR A 1 8.08 -3.48 -2.70
C THR A 1 7.69 -4.93 -2.90
N ASP A 2 8.68 -5.78 -3.07
CA ASP A 2 8.52 -7.23 -3.15
C ASP A 2 8.91 -7.84 -1.79
N VAL A 3 7.93 -8.37 -1.08
CA VAL A 3 8.10 -8.90 0.28
C VAL A 3 8.86 -10.23 0.25
N ASP A 4 8.62 -11.07 -0.77
CA ASP A 4 9.34 -12.35 -0.95
C ASP A 4 10.80 -12.10 -1.32
N TYR A 5 11.07 -11.13 -2.19
CA TYR A 5 12.44 -10.70 -2.49
C TYR A 5 13.19 -10.24 -1.23
N CYS A 6 12.55 -9.49 -0.35
CA CYS A 6 13.17 -9.05 0.90
C CYS A 6 13.52 -10.22 1.83
N GLU A 7 12.69 -11.26 1.88
CA GLU A 7 12.94 -12.47 2.68
C GLU A 7 14.13 -13.27 2.14
N GLN A 8 14.24 -13.37 0.81
CA GLN A 8 15.32 -14.09 0.12
C GLN A 8 16.63 -13.29 0.09
N ASN A 9 16.56 -11.95 0.07
CA ASN A 9 17.70 -11.04 -0.12
C ASN A 9 17.89 -10.11 1.08
N LYS A 10 18.01 -10.67 2.30
CA LYS A 10 18.04 -9.94 3.57
C LYS A 10 19.10 -8.83 3.61
N LYS A 11 20.32 -9.11 3.16
CA LYS A 11 21.42 -8.11 3.12
C LYS A 11 21.05 -6.89 2.26
N LYS A 12 20.45 -7.13 1.08
CA LYS A 12 20.03 -6.04 0.18
C LYS A 12 18.86 -5.24 0.76
N ALA A 13 17.85 -5.92 1.32
CA ALA A 13 16.73 -5.27 1.96
C ALA A 13 17.19 -4.40 3.16
N TYR A 14 18.09 -4.91 4.00
CA TYR A 14 18.69 -4.16 5.11
C TYR A 14 19.46 -2.93 4.62
N SER A 15 20.33 -3.12 3.63
CA SER A 15 21.12 -2.03 3.06
C SER A 15 20.25 -0.88 2.54
N VAL A 16 19.16 -1.20 1.84
CA VAL A 16 18.25 -0.19 1.27
C VAL A 16 17.37 0.44 2.35
N HIS A 17 16.69 -0.38 3.16
CA HIS A 17 15.69 0.14 4.10
C HIS A 17 16.32 0.76 5.34
N VAL A 18 17.37 0.15 5.91
CA VAL A 18 17.95 0.60 7.19
C VAL A 18 19.14 1.52 6.95
N LEU A 19 20.21 1.03 6.27
CA LEU A 19 21.41 1.84 6.07
C LEU A 19 21.12 3.08 5.20
N GLY A 20 20.28 2.92 4.16
CA GLY A 20 19.81 4.06 3.36
C GLY A 20 19.11 5.12 4.23
N THR A 21 18.19 4.69 5.11
CA THR A 21 17.50 5.59 6.04
C THR A 21 18.45 6.22 7.04
N GLN A 22 19.41 5.48 7.60
CA GLN A 22 20.43 6.03 8.50
C GLN A 22 21.23 7.16 7.83
N ASN A 23 21.60 6.98 6.55
CA ASN A 23 22.33 8.02 5.80
C ASN A 23 21.46 9.25 5.58
N LEU A 24 20.18 9.08 5.25
CA LEU A 24 19.24 10.20 5.14
C LEU A 24 19.06 10.93 6.49
N CYS A 25 18.95 10.20 7.60
CA CYS A 25 18.87 10.80 8.93
C CYS A 25 20.10 11.64 9.29
N LYS A 26 21.32 11.17 8.95
CA LYS A 26 22.55 11.96 9.15
C LYS A 26 22.52 13.27 8.36
N ILE A 27 22.06 13.21 7.11
CA ILE A 27 21.95 14.39 6.25
C ILE A 27 20.87 15.36 6.79
N ALA A 28 19.69 14.83 7.14
CA ALA A 28 18.60 15.61 7.69
C ALA A 28 18.99 16.35 8.97
N LYS A 29 19.73 15.68 9.87
CA LYS A 29 20.26 16.29 11.10
C LYS A 29 21.25 17.43 10.76
N LYS A 30 22.13 17.20 9.78
CA LYS A 30 23.11 18.23 9.35
C LYS A 30 22.44 19.45 8.72
N LEU A 31 21.37 19.25 7.94
CA LEU A 31 20.65 20.31 7.25
C LEU A 31 19.48 20.88 8.06
N ASN A 32 19.22 20.35 9.25
CA ASN A 32 18.06 20.69 10.09
C ASN A 32 16.72 20.61 9.33
N CYS A 33 16.54 19.56 8.51
CA CYS A 33 15.32 19.38 7.73
C CYS A 33 14.47 18.24 8.27
N LYS A 34 13.15 18.31 8.03
CA LYS A 34 12.19 17.26 8.37
C LYS A 34 12.35 16.06 7.43
N ILE A 35 12.27 14.85 7.98
CA ILE A 35 12.07 13.61 7.20
C ILE A 35 10.61 13.20 7.26
N ILE A 36 10.02 12.94 6.09
CA ILE A 36 8.74 12.26 5.96
C ILE A 36 9.01 10.85 5.42
N TYR A 37 8.63 9.84 6.19
CA TYR A 37 8.90 8.44 5.88
C TYR A 37 7.61 7.67 5.67
N ILE A 38 7.48 7.07 4.49
CA ILE A 38 6.36 6.17 4.19
C ILE A 38 6.71 4.78 4.68
N SER A 39 6.03 4.35 5.74
CA SER A 39 6.15 3.04 6.34
C SER A 39 5.01 2.12 5.92
N THR A 40 4.78 1.03 6.65
CA THR A 40 3.87 -0.04 6.26
C THR A 40 3.11 -0.61 7.46
N ASP A 41 1.94 -1.17 7.19
CA ASP A 41 1.16 -2.01 8.09
C ASP A 41 1.89 -3.32 8.47
N PHE A 42 2.86 -3.79 7.67
CA PHE A 42 3.64 -5.01 7.93
C PHE A 42 4.57 -4.90 9.14
N VAL A 43 4.61 -3.76 9.81
CA VAL A 43 5.23 -3.64 11.14
C VAL A 43 4.43 -4.37 12.22
N PHE A 44 3.15 -4.66 11.99
CA PHE A 44 2.27 -5.39 12.91
C PHE A 44 2.24 -6.89 12.65
N SER A 45 1.82 -7.67 13.67
CA SER A 45 1.76 -9.14 13.61
C SER A 45 0.61 -9.68 12.74
N GLY A 46 -0.39 -8.86 12.45
CA GLY A 46 -1.56 -9.29 11.69
C GLY A 46 -2.58 -10.12 12.49
N ASN A 47 -2.61 -9.98 13.81
CA ASN A 47 -3.54 -10.67 14.70
C ASN A 47 -4.73 -9.81 15.11
N CYS A 48 -4.75 -8.54 14.70
CA CYS A 48 -5.79 -7.57 15.07
C CYS A 48 -6.15 -6.71 13.86
N ILE A 49 -7.45 -6.42 13.71
CA ILE A 49 -7.96 -5.32 12.89
C ILE A 49 -8.02 -4.06 13.76
N ASN A 50 -7.88 -2.87 13.13
CA ASN A 50 -7.82 -1.57 13.80
C ASN A 50 -6.54 -1.37 14.65
N ASN A 51 -5.38 -1.74 14.10
CA ASN A 51 -4.09 -1.43 14.73
C ASN A 51 -3.94 0.09 14.87
N LYS A 52 -3.53 0.55 16.05
CA LYS A 52 -3.27 1.97 16.38
C LYS A 52 -1.79 2.29 16.33
N GLU A 53 -1.45 3.58 16.28
CA GLU A 53 -0.05 4.03 16.23
C GLU A 53 0.76 3.61 17.45
N ASP A 54 0.10 3.50 18.63
CA ASP A 54 0.71 3.15 19.92
C ASP A 54 0.76 1.64 20.18
N ASP A 55 0.16 0.82 19.31
CA ASP A 55 0.25 -0.63 19.42
C ASP A 55 1.68 -1.11 19.18
N VAL A 56 2.09 -2.14 19.94
CA VAL A 56 3.46 -2.67 19.86
C VAL A 56 3.69 -3.37 18.54
N PRO A 57 4.61 -2.88 17.69
CA PRO A 57 4.94 -3.52 16.42
C PRO A 57 5.58 -4.89 16.62
N LYS A 58 5.14 -5.90 15.85
CA LYS A 58 5.67 -7.26 15.88
C LYS A 58 5.67 -7.87 14.47
N PRO A 59 6.59 -7.45 13.59
CA PRO A 59 6.60 -7.85 12.18
C PRO A 59 6.88 -9.34 12.00
N LEU A 60 6.14 -9.99 11.07
CA LEU A 60 6.25 -11.43 10.78
C LEU A 60 7.31 -11.77 9.75
N ASN A 61 7.68 -10.84 8.88
CA ASN A 61 8.60 -11.05 7.76
C ASN A 61 9.73 -10.02 7.75
N TYR A 62 10.75 -10.29 6.94
CA TYR A 62 11.94 -9.45 6.92
C TYR A 62 11.69 -8.04 6.37
N PHE A 63 10.75 -7.89 5.42
CA PHE A 63 10.32 -6.57 4.96
C PHE A 63 9.79 -5.71 6.12
N GLY A 64 8.82 -6.22 6.89
CA GLY A 64 8.28 -5.51 8.05
C GLY A 64 9.35 -5.21 9.11
N LYS A 65 10.27 -6.17 9.38
CA LYS A 65 11.40 -5.96 10.31
C LYS A 65 12.29 -4.80 9.89
N THR A 66 12.73 -4.78 8.64
CA THR A 66 13.62 -3.70 8.16
C THR A 66 12.91 -2.35 8.06
N LYS A 67 11.60 -2.33 7.79
CA LYS A 67 10.80 -1.08 7.82
C LYS A 67 10.68 -0.55 9.24
N LEU A 68 10.44 -1.43 10.23
CA LEU A 68 10.40 -1.04 11.64
C LEU A 68 11.75 -0.53 12.16
N GLU A 69 12.86 -1.18 11.78
CA GLU A 69 14.20 -0.69 12.13
C GLU A 69 14.45 0.70 11.52
N ALA A 70 14.03 0.93 10.29
CA ALA A 70 14.10 2.26 9.68
C ALA A 70 13.24 3.30 10.42
N GLU A 71 12.03 2.96 10.88
CA GLU A 71 11.23 3.83 11.75
C GLU A 71 12.00 4.21 13.02
N ASN A 72 12.68 3.23 13.64
CA ASN A 72 13.45 3.46 14.86
C ASN A 72 14.66 4.39 14.64
N GLU A 73 15.28 4.37 13.45
CA GLU A 73 16.32 5.34 13.09
C GLU A 73 15.75 6.76 12.94
N ILE A 74 14.59 6.87 12.30
CA ILE A 74 13.91 8.16 12.06
C ILE A 74 13.42 8.81 13.36
N LYS A 75 12.91 8.01 14.31
CA LYS A 75 12.49 8.48 15.64
C LYS A 75 13.59 9.14 16.47
N LYS A 76 14.87 8.95 16.10
CA LYS A 76 16.00 9.66 16.74
C LYS A 76 16.13 11.12 16.32
N LEU A 77 15.34 11.55 15.35
CA LEU A 77 15.26 12.97 14.90
C LEU A 77 14.07 13.63 15.56
N ASP A 78 14.28 14.85 16.08
CA ASP A 78 13.19 15.62 16.71
C ASP A 78 12.12 16.04 15.69
N ASN A 79 12.51 16.34 14.45
CA ASN A 79 11.63 16.79 13.37
C ASN A 79 11.43 15.68 12.33
N HIS A 80 10.50 14.74 12.63
CA HIS A 80 10.18 13.64 11.72
C HIS A 80 8.67 13.41 11.62
N LEU A 81 8.26 12.81 10.50
CA LEU A 81 6.90 12.31 10.29
C LEU A 81 6.98 10.90 9.69
N ILE A 82 6.35 9.93 10.32
CA ILE A 82 6.22 8.56 9.82
C ILE A 82 4.76 8.32 9.47
N LEU A 83 4.49 7.98 8.22
CA LEU A 83 3.15 7.63 7.73
C LEU A 83 3.11 6.13 7.43
N ARG A 84 2.41 5.34 8.26
CA ARG A 84 2.15 3.94 7.98
C ARG A 84 0.95 3.84 7.05
N THR A 85 1.13 3.13 5.95
CA THR A 85 0.10 2.92 4.94
C THR A 85 0.13 1.47 4.47
N ASN A 86 -0.87 1.06 3.66
CA ASN A 86 -0.91 -0.29 3.11
C ASN A 86 -1.54 -0.32 1.72
N VAL A 87 -1.25 -1.39 0.99
CA VAL A 87 -1.85 -1.73 -0.31
C VAL A 87 -2.04 -0.52 -1.21
N LEU A 88 -0.95 0.22 -1.43
CA LEU A 88 -0.98 1.38 -2.32
C LEU A 88 -1.30 0.95 -3.76
N TYR A 89 -2.28 1.62 -4.34
CA TYR A 89 -2.65 1.47 -5.73
C TYR A 89 -2.87 2.83 -6.39
N GLY A 90 -2.78 2.87 -7.71
CA GLY A 90 -2.98 4.12 -8.45
C GLY A 90 -2.73 3.92 -9.93
N PHE A 91 -2.93 4.99 -10.68
CA PHE A 91 -2.66 5.01 -12.10
C PHE A 91 -1.15 5.00 -12.38
N GLU A 92 -0.78 4.21 -13.36
CA GLU A 92 0.58 4.16 -13.92
C GLU A 92 0.47 4.02 -15.43
N THR A 93 1.24 4.79 -16.17
CA THR A 93 1.26 4.69 -17.63
C THR A 93 1.88 3.35 -18.09
N SER A 94 1.42 2.85 -19.23
CA SER A 94 1.95 1.63 -19.85
C SER A 94 3.47 1.72 -20.08
N ASN A 95 3.98 2.90 -20.42
CA ASN A 95 5.42 3.13 -20.56
C ASN A 95 6.17 3.02 -19.23
N SER A 96 5.60 3.53 -18.13
CA SER A 96 6.17 3.40 -16.79
C SER A 96 6.22 1.93 -16.34
N ILE A 97 5.16 1.15 -16.62
CA ILE A 97 5.10 -0.28 -16.32
C ILE A 97 6.17 -1.03 -17.12
N LYS A 98 6.30 -0.77 -18.43
CA LYS A 98 7.30 -1.40 -19.30
C LYS A 98 8.73 -1.09 -18.87
N SER A 99 9.02 0.15 -18.47
CA SER A 99 10.36 0.56 -18.01
C SER A 99 10.81 -0.18 -16.73
N ARG A 100 9.86 -0.77 -15.98
CA ARG A 100 10.12 -1.56 -14.77
C ARG A 100 10.03 -3.08 -14.99
N SER A 101 10.00 -3.53 -16.24
CA SER A 101 9.92 -4.98 -16.58
C SER A 101 11.03 -5.84 -15.95
N ASN A 102 12.18 -5.24 -15.63
CA ASN A 102 13.31 -5.90 -14.97
C ASN A 102 13.15 -6.02 -13.43
N TYR A 103 12.07 -5.49 -12.85
CA TYR A 103 11.78 -5.63 -11.44
C TYR A 103 10.84 -6.81 -11.19
N THR A 104 11.00 -7.47 -10.05
CA THR A 104 10.19 -8.63 -9.64
C THR A 104 8.70 -8.33 -9.56
N LYS A 105 8.34 -7.04 -9.39
CA LYS A 105 6.95 -6.56 -9.37
C LYS A 105 6.81 -5.30 -10.21
N SER A 106 6.27 -5.45 -11.41
CA SER A 106 6.17 -4.36 -12.40
C SER A 106 4.97 -3.43 -12.18
N MET A 107 3.89 -3.87 -11.51
CA MET A 107 2.67 -3.08 -11.33
C MET A 107 2.02 -3.28 -9.95
N ASN A 108 1.17 -2.34 -9.54
CA ASN A 108 0.40 -2.46 -8.30
C ASN A 108 -0.76 -3.47 -8.44
N PHE A 109 -1.38 -3.82 -7.30
CA PHE A 109 -2.39 -4.88 -7.25
C PHE A 109 -3.60 -4.60 -8.16
N VAL A 110 -4.12 -3.37 -8.17
CA VAL A 110 -5.30 -3.03 -8.97
C VAL A 110 -4.99 -3.14 -10.47
N LEU A 111 -3.87 -2.56 -10.93
CA LEU A 111 -3.47 -2.67 -12.33
C LEU A 111 -3.19 -4.11 -12.75
N TRP A 112 -2.63 -4.93 -11.86
CA TRP A 112 -2.47 -6.37 -12.10
C TRP A 112 -3.83 -7.06 -12.30
N VAL A 113 -4.81 -6.80 -11.42
CA VAL A 113 -6.18 -7.32 -11.57
C VAL A 113 -6.77 -6.90 -12.90
N LEU A 114 -6.72 -5.61 -13.23
CA LEU A 114 -7.26 -5.07 -14.48
C LEU A 114 -6.57 -5.71 -15.70
N SER A 115 -5.25 -5.88 -15.67
CA SER A 115 -4.51 -6.48 -16.78
C SER A 115 -4.91 -7.94 -17.05
N LYS A 116 -5.29 -8.69 -16.00
CA LYS A 116 -5.77 -10.07 -16.10
C LYS A 116 -7.19 -10.13 -16.61
N LEU A 117 -8.09 -9.35 -16.00
CA LEU A 117 -9.51 -9.33 -16.36
C LEU A 117 -9.72 -8.78 -17.78
N ASN A 118 -8.92 -7.80 -18.20
CA ASN A 118 -8.97 -7.27 -19.57
C ASN A 118 -8.63 -8.33 -20.63
N LYS A 119 -7.91 -9.40 -20.24
CA LYS A 119 -7.61 -10.56 -21.09
C LYS A 119 -8.58 -11.73 -20.90
N ASN A 120 -9.65 -11.56 -20.12
CA ASN A 120 -10.58 -12.61 -19.72
C ASN A 120 -9.89 -13.79 -19.00
N GLU A 121 -8.77 -13.53 -18.30
CA GLU A 121 -8.07 -14.55 -17.52
C GLU A 121 -8.77 -14.74 -16.15
N GLN A 122 -8.96 -16.00 -15.75
CA GLN A 122 -9.39 -16.31 -14.39
C GLN A 122 -8.26 -16.05 -13.40
N ILE A 123 -8.61 -15.46 -12.24
CA ILE A 123 -7.65 -15.18 -11.17
C ILE A 123 -8.12 -15.72 -9.82
N ARG A 124 -7.16 -16.21 -9.04
CA ARG A 124 -7.37 -16.67 -7.67
C ARG A 124 -6.93 -15.59 -6.70
N ILE A 125 -7.82 -15.19 -5.79
CA ILE A 125 -7.59 -14.07 -4.87
C ILE A 125 -7.82 -14.52 -3.43
N VAL A 126 -6.88 -14.21 -2.53
CA VAL A 126 -6.98 -14.55 -1.10
C VAL A 126 -8.10 -13.78 -0.41
N ASN A 127 -8.82 -14.46 0.49
CA ASN A 127 -9.97 -13.94 1.21
C ASN A 127 -9.72 -13.72 2.72
N ASP A 128 -8.52 -14.04 3.19
CA ASP A 128 -8.14 -14.03 4.61
C ASP A 128 -7.09 -12.93 4.95
N GLN A 129 -6.68 -12.12 3.97
CA GLN A 129 -5.77 -10.98 4.18
C GLN A 129 -6.53 -9.66 4.14
N PHE A 130 -6.69 -9.02 5.30
CA PHE A 130 -7.42 -7.76 5.49
C PHE A 130 -6.48 -6.56 5.59
N SER A 131 -6.82 -5.46 4.95
CA SER A 131 -6.06 -4.21 4.94
C SER A 131 -6.96 -3.04 4.51
N ASN A 132 -6.40 -1.82 4.45
CA ASN A 132 -7.09 -0.64 3.92
C ASN A 132 -6.45 -0.23 2.58
N PRO A 133 -6.87 -0.78 1.42
CA PRO A 133 -6.31 -0.38 0.14
C PRO A 133 -6.41 1.13 -0.06
N THR A 134 -5.28 1.77 -0.39
CA THR A 134 -5.14 3.22 -0.38
C THR A 134 -4.75 3.74 -1.75
N LEU A 135 -5.52 4.68 -2.29
CA LEU A 135 -5.17 5.36 -3.53
C LEU A 135 -3.97 6.28 -3.31
N VAL A 136 -2.95 6.18 -4.16
CA VAL A 136 -1.71 6.99 -4.06
C VAL A 136 -2.02 8.49 -4.05
N ASP A 137 -2.97 8.95 -4.86
CA ASP A 137 -3.38 10.37 -4.88
C ASP A 137 -3.91 10.84 -3.52
N ASN A 138 -4.63 9.98 -2.79
CA ASN A 138 -5.12 10.32 -1.45
C ASN A 138 -3.97 10.41 -0.46
N LEU A 139 -3.01 9.48 -0.53
CA LEU A 139 -1.80 9.54 0.30
C LEU A 139 -0.99 10.82 0.03
N VAL A 140 -0.87 11.24 -1.24
CA VAL A 140 -0.21 12.50 -1.60
C VAL A 140 -0.90 13.70 -0.94
N ASN A 141 -2.24 13.77 -0.98
CA ASN A 141 -3.00 14.81 -0.31
C ASN A 141 -2.77 14.80 1.21
N ILE A 142 -2.80 13.61 1.83
CA ILE A 142 -2.51 13.44 3.26
C ILE A 142 -1.10 13.95 3.60
N ILE A 143 -0.09 13.61 2.80
CA ILE A 143 1.28 14.10 3.00
C ILE A 143 1.32 15.63 2.94
N TYR A 144 0.67 16.23 1.93
CA TYR A 144 0.61 17.67 1.78
C TYR A 144 -0.03 18.34 3.00
N ASP A 145 -1.20 17.86 3.43
CA ASP A 145 -1.89 18.37 4.61
C ASP A 145 -1.07 18.23 5.90
N CYS A 146 -0.32 17.10 6.04
CA CYS A 146 0.60 16.92 7.16
C CYS A 146 1.75 17.94 7.15
N ILE A 147 2.25 18.30 5.97
CA ILE A 147 3.31 19.34 5.81
C ILE A 147 2.75 20.70 6.20
N GLU A 148 1.60 21.11 5.65
CA GLU A 148 0.94 22.38 5.95
C GLU A 148 0.65 22.55 7.45
N LYS A 149 0.22 21.47 8.12
CA LYS A 149 -0.04 21.45 9.56
C LYS A 149 1.22 21.23 10.42
N ASN A 150 2.38 21.10 9.81
CA ASN A 150 3.66 20.81 10.46
C ASN A 150 3.61 19.59 11.43
N LEU A 151 2.87 18.54 11.10
CA LEU A 151 2.71 17.37 11.95
C LEU A 151 4.01 16.60 12.12
N THR A 152 4.25 16.08 13.32
CA THR A 152 5.41 15.25 13.69
C THR A 152 4.97 13.96 14.37
N GLY A 153 5.86 12.95 14.39
CA GLY A 153 5.59 11.65 15.01
C GLY A 153 5.06 10.62 14.03
N ILE A 154 4.24 9.70 14.52
CA ILE A 154 3.70 8.57 13.74
C ILE A 154 2.20 8.75 13.53
N TYR A 155 1.75 8.56 12.29
CA TYR A 155 0.34 8.53 11.92
C TYR A 155 0.06 7.37 10.97
N HIS A 156 -1.16 6.85 11.04
CA HIS A 156 -1.68 5.94 10.03
C HIS A 156 -2.35 6.75 8.91
N ALA A 157 -2.02 6.44 7.66
CA ALA A 157 -2.44 7.18 6.47
C ALA A 157 -2.94 6.22 5.39
N THR A 158 -4.20 5.83 5.49
CA THR A 158 -4.88 4.90 4.57
C THR A 158 -6.27 5.39 4.22
N ASP A 159 -6.91 4.81 3.19
CA ASP A 159 -8.35 4.94 3.00
C ASP A 159 -9.11 4.20 4.13
N LEU A 160 -10.38 4.57 4.38
CA LEU A 160 -11.10 4.14 5.59
C LEU A 160 -11.44 2.65 5.66
N ASN A 161 -11.69 2.00 4.51
CA ASN A 161 -12.33 0.69 4.49
C ASN A 161 -11.33 -0.45 4.77
N CYS A 162 -11.56 -1.16 5.87
CA CYS A 162 -10.90 -2.43 6.17
C CYS A 162 -11.58 -3.55 5.39
N ILE A 163 -10.85 -4.21 4.47
CA ILE A 163 -11.42 -5.21 3.55
C ILE A 163 -10.39 -6.27 3.17
N ASN A 164 -10.81 -7.50 2.90
CA ASN A 164 -9.92 -8.50 2.37
C ASN A 164 -9.69 -8.33 0.86
N ARG A 165 -8.64 -8.99 0.34
CA ARG A 165 -8.25 -8.88 -1.07
C ARG A 165 -9.35 -9.33 -2.04
N TYR A 166 -10.08 -10.38 -1.71
CA TYR A 166 -11.17 -10.91 -2.57
C TYR A 166 -12.33 -9.92 -2.67
N GLU A 167 -12.82 -9.40 -1.55
CA GLU A 167 -13.89 -8.40 -1.55
C GLU A 167 -13.46 -7.08 -2.20
N PHE A 168 -12.18 -6.69 -2.01
CA PHE A 168 -11.62 -5.55 -2.74
C PHE A 168 -11.62 -5.78 -4.25
N THR A 169 -11.25 -6.99 -4.71
CA THR A 169 -11.28 -7.34 -6.12
C THR A 169 -12.72 -7.33 -6.69
N LYS A 170 -13.72 -7.76 -5.91
CA LYS A 170 -15.13 -7.63 -6.30
C LYS A 170 -15.55 -6.17 -6.51
N LYS A 171 -15.09 -5.25 -5.66
CA LYS A 171 -15.33 -3.81 -5.86
C LYS A 171 -14.64 -3.31 -7.15
N ILE A 172 -13.42 -3.75 -7.42
CA ILE A 172 -12.73 -3.44 -8.68
C ILE A 172 -13.55 -3.96 -9.87
N THR A 173 -13.99 -5.24 -9.87
CA THR A 173 -14.82 -5.77 -10.98
C THR A 173 -16.09 -4.98 -11.17
N LYS A 174 -16.75 -4.56 -10.09
CA LYS A 174 -17.96 -3.75 -10.16
C LYS A 174 -17.70 -2.37 -10.78
N VAL A 175 -16.70 -1.63 -10.30
CA VAL A 175 -16.41 -0.26 -10.78
C VAL A 175 -15.91 -0.28 -12.23
N PHE A 176 -15.10 -1.28 -12.61
CA PHE A 176 -14.53 -1.37 -13.95
C PHE A 176 -15.34 -2.21 -14.93
N GLY A 177 -16.51 -2.74 -14.54
CA GLY A 177 -17.42 -3.45 -15.44
C GLY A 177 -16.92 -4.83 -15.90
N TYR A 178 -16.14 -5.54 -15.11
CA TYR A 178 -15.68 -6.89 -15.42
C TYR A 178 -16.59 -7.98 -14.87
N ASP A 179 -16.54 -9.17 -15.49
CA ASP A 179 -17.28 -10.34 -15.02
C ASP A 179 -16.69 -10.85 -13.67
N LYS A 180 -17.52 -10.83 -12.63
CA LYS A 180 -17.18 -11.35 -11.31
C LYS A 180 -16.86 -12.85 -11.29
N ASN A 181 -17.32 -13.63 -12.30
CA ASN A 181 -17.06 -15.07 -12.40
C ASN A 181 -15.59 -15.37 -12.78
N LEU A 182 -14.84 -14.38 -13.21
CA LEU A 182 -13.41 -14.50 -13.46
C LEU A 182 -12.55 -14.50 -12.18
N ILE A 183 -13.15 -14.21 -11.01
CA ILE A 183 -12.42 -14.19 -9.75
C ILE A 183 -12.84 -15.34 -8.83
N THR A 184 -11.87 -16.09 -8.33
CA THR A 184 -12.09 -17.22 -7.41
C THR A 184 -11.49 -16.88 -6.05
N SER A 185 -12.32 -17.07 -5.00
CA SER A 185 -11.90 -16.91 -3.60
C SER A 185 -11.08 -18.13 -3.15
N VAL A 186 -9.94 -17.89 -2.51
CA VAL A 186 -9.05 -18.92 -1.97
C VAL A 186 -8.45 -18.48 -0.64
N SER A 187 -7.94 -19.42 0.16
CA SER A 187 -7.16 -19.12 1.36
C SER A 187 -5.72 -18.75 1.00
N SER A 188 -5.05 -17.96 1.85
CA SER A 188 -3.61 -17.70 1.71
C SER A 188 -2.76 -18.97 1.80
N ASN A 189 -3.27 -20.02 2.45
CA ASN A 189 -2.62 -21.33 2.51
C ASN A 189 -2.58 -22.06 1.16
N ASP A 190 -3.43 -21.67 0.20
CA ASP A 190 -3.44 -22.21 -1.16
C ASP A 190 -2.31 -21.64 -2.05
N PHE A 191 -1.53 -20.72 -1.50
CA PHE A 191 -0.36 -20.14 -2.18
C PHE A 191 0.92 -20.46 -1.43
N ASN A 192 1.93 -20.87 -2.15
CA ASN A 192 3.28 -21.05 -1.59
C ASN A 192 4.00 -19.70 -1.53
N GLN A 193 3.67 -18.88 -0.51
CA GLN A 193 4.31 -17.58 -0.26
C GLN A 193 5.60 -17.79 0.51
N PHE A 194 6.70 -17.25 0.00
CA PHE A 194 8.02 -17.42 0.63
C PHE A 194 8.10 -16.69 1.98
N ALA A 195 7.66 -15.45 2.03
CA ALA A 195 7.57 -14.67 3.25
C ALA A 195 6.15 -14.76 3.85
N LYS A 196 6.04 -15.00 5.15
CA LYS A 196 4.75 -15.02 5.86
C LYS A 196 4.07 -13.65 5.77
N ARG A 197 2.80 -13.62 5.35
CA ARG A 197 1.98 -12.39 5.31
C ARG A 197 1.14 -12.27 6.58
N PRO A 198 1.10 -11.09 7.21
CA PRO A 198 0.13 -10.85 8.27
C PRO A 198 -1.29 -10.86 7.68
N LEU A 199 -2.26 -11.43 8.41
CA LEU A 199 -3.63 -11.58 7.91
C LEU A 199 -4.50 -10.35 8.18
N LEU A 200 -4.38 -9.75 9.37
CA LEU A 200 -5.23 -8.66 9.83
C LEU A 200 -4.37 -7.41 10.07
N THR A 201 -4.29 -6.53 9.07
CA THR A 201 -3.40 -5.36 9.12
C THR A 201 -4.12 -4.03 8.90
N CYS A 202 -5.44 -4.01 9.09
CA CYS A 202 -6.17 -2.75 9.00
C CYS A 202 -5.66 -1.76 10.05
N LEU A 203 -5.47 -0.52 9.61
CA LEU A 203 -4.95 0.59 10.40
C LEU A 203 -6.08 1.53 10.83
N ASP A 204 -6.10 1.93 12.09
CA ASP A 204 -6.98 2.98 12.61
C ASP A 204 -6.41 4.35 12.26
N CYS A 205 -7.16 5.14 11.51
CA CYS A 205 -6.78 6.51 11.12
C CYS A 205 -7.38 7.60 12.03
N SER A 206 -7.96 7.26 13.18
CA SER A 206 -8.63 8.22 14.07
C SER A 206 -7.70 9.34 14.52
N LYS A 207 -6.41 9.06 14.71
CA LYS A 207 -5.40 10.04 15.12
C LYS A 207 -5.23 11.14 14.07
N ILE A 208 -5.01 10.77 12.82
CA ILE A 208 -4.81 11.74 11.74
C ILE A 208 -6.09 12.51 11.39
N ILE A 209 -7.26 11.86 11.55
CA ILE A 209 -8.58 12.52 11.39
C ILE A 209 -8.78 13.61 12.43
N LYS A 210 -8.35 13.40 13.69
CA LYS A 210 -8.40 14.41 14.76
C LYS A 210 -7.55 15.65 14.44
N GLU A 211 -6.51 15.51 13.64
CA GLU A 211 -5.74 16.64 13.11
C GLU A 211 -6.47 17.39 11.98
N GLY A 212 -7.71 17.02 11.66
CA GLY A 212 -8.51 17.63 10.61
C GLY A 212 -8.08 17.24 9.18
N ILE A 213 -7.37 16.12 9.01
CA ILE A 213 -6.97 15.60 7.70
C ILE A 213 -8.08 14.70 7.17
N LYS A 214 -8.48 14.94 5.92
CA LYS A 214 -9.53 14.19 5.25
C LYS A 214 -9.01 12.82 4.78
N ILE A 215 -9.70 11.77 5.19
CA ILE A 215 -9.51 10.41 4.69
C ILE A 215 -10.67 10.05 3.77
N HIS A 216 -10.40 9.26 2.74
CA HIS A 216 -11.37 8.95 1.71
C HIS A 216 -11.93 7.52 1.84
N GLU A 217 -13.17 7.37 1.34
CA GLU A 217 -13.81 6.08 1.17
C GLU A 217 -13.28 5.36 -0.08
N MET A 218 -13.12 4.05 -0.01
CA MET A 218 -12.59 3.20 -1.09
C MET A 218 -13.39 3.34 -2.39
N ASP A 219 -14.73 3.40 -2.32
CA ASP A 219 -15.56 3.45 -3.52
C ASP A 219 -15.32 4.77 -4.29
N SER A 220 -15.13 5.88 -3.57
CA SER A 220 -14.75 7.16 -4.21
C SER A 220 -13.35 7.10 -4.82
N SER A 221 -12.42 6.43 -4.15
CA SER A 221 -11.03 6.23 -4.60
C SER A 221 -10.96 5.37 -5.87
N LEU A 222 -11.72 4.27 -5.93
CA LEU A 222 -11.81 3.41 -7.12
C LEU A 222 -12.46 4.12 -8.31
N ASN A 223 -13.54 4.88 -8.08
CA ASN A 223 -14.17 5.68 -9.15
C ASN A 223 -13.20 6.74 -9.69
N ARG A 224 -12.44 7.42 -8.83
CA ARG A 224 -11.40 8.36 -9.25
C ARG A 224 -10.35 7.70 -10.13
N LEU A 225 -9.86 6.51 -9.74
CA LEU A 225 -8.90 5.75 -10.55
C LEU A 225 -9.51 5.32 -11.90
N TYR A 226 -10.77 4.90 -11.91
CA TYR A 226 -11.48 4.56 -13.15
C TYR A 226 -11.52 5.74 -14.13
N GLU A 227 -11.89 6.93 -13.68
CA GLU A 227 -11.93 8.13 -14.51
C GLU A 227 -10.53 8.53 -15.02
N GLN A 228 -9.48 8.36 -14.20
CA GLN A 228 -8.09 8.59 -14.63
C GLN A 228 -7.68 7.64 -15.76
N ILE A 229 -7.94 6.35 -15.62
CA ILE A 229 -7.59 5.34 -16.63
C ILE A 229 -8.40 5.56 -17.91
N LYS A 230 -9.72 5.78 -17.79
CA LYS A 230 -10.60 6.04 -18.92
C LYS A 230 -10.17 7.23 -19.76
N LYS A 231 -9.64 8.27 -19.11
CA LYS A 231 -9.17 9.50 -19.76
C LYS A 231 -7.78 9.36 -20.39
N LEU A 232 -6.86 8.67 -19.74
CA LEU A 232 -5.44 8.71 -20.07
C LEU A 232 -4.94 7.47 -20.82
N GLU A 233 -5.45 6.28 -20.50
CA GLU A 233 -5.08 5.01 -21.15
C GLU A 233 -6.30 4.06 -21.21
N PRO A 234 -7.34 4.36 -22.00
CA PRO A 234 -8.56 3.57 -22.05
C PRO A 234 -8.35 2.12 -22.50
N GLU A 235 -7.25 1.83 -23.19
CA GLU A 235 -6.90 0.48 -23.62
C GLU A 235 -6.62 -0.47 -22.44
N LEU A 236 -6.26 0.02 -21.28
CA LEU A 236 -6.10 -0.79 -20.07
C LEU A 236 -7.42 -1.41 -19.57
N ILE A 237 -8.55 -0.89 -20.05
CA ILE A 237 -9.90 -1.31 -19.67
C ILE A 237 -10.80 -1.57 -20.89
N SER A 238 -10.23 -1.84 -22.07
CA SER A 238 -10.96 -1.95 -23.35
C SER A 238 -12.01 -3.06 -23.38
N ASN A 239 -11.82 -4.14 -22.64
CA ASN A 239 -12.77 -5.26 -22.54
C ASN A 239 -13.72 -5.13 -21.32
N SER A 240 -13.72 -4.00 -20.63
CA SER A 240 -14.72 -3.69 -19.61
C SER A 240 -16.10 -3.54 -20.28
N LYS A 241 -17.13 -4.18 -19.73
CA LYS A 241 -18.51 -3.93 -20.17
C LYS A 241 -18.88 -2.52 -19.68
N ASN A 242 -19.28 -1.65 -20.59
CA ASN A 242 -19.87 -0.37 -20.21
C ASN A 242 -21.10 -0.65 -19.33
N ILE A 243 -20.98 -0.44 -18.03
CA ILE A 243 -22.08 -0.49 -17.08
C ILE A 243 -22.60 0.95 -16.98
N PHE A 244 -23.40 1.37 -17.96
CA PHE A 244 -24.33 2.49 -17.87
C PHE A 244 -25.59 2.14 -18.68
#